data_258fffeca0aff0d0dbf6b8d9be8c88c4
#
_entry.id   258fffeca0aff0d0dbf6b8d9be8c88c4
#
_cell.length_a   1.000
_cell.length_b   1.000
_cell.length_c   1.000
_cell.angle_alpha   90.00
_cell.angle_beta   90.00
_cell.angle_gamma   90.00
#
_symmetry.space_group_name_H-M   'P 1'
#
loop_
_entity.id
_entity.type
_entity.pdbx_description
1 polymer ?
#
loop_
_entity_poly.entity_id
_entity_poly.type
_entity_poly.pdbx_seq_one_letter_code
_entity_poly.pdbx_strand_id
1 'polypeptide(L)'
;MADAIKRASAKSLTVIMPYYGYSRQDRKSKSRQPITAKLIADLIEVSGIDRVISIDLHAAQIQGFFNIPIDNFPASSLLAETFINTYDTSNVVVVSPDHGGVTRARMVANVLGAPLAIIDKRRPKPNVAEIQNIIGDVKGMKAIMIDDMIDTARTLCAGAQALIDAGATEVYAMA
;
A
#
# COMPACT_ATOMS: atom_id res chain seq x y z
N MET A 1 0.20 -26.10 5.61
CA MET A 1 -1.28 -26.14 5.69
C MET A 1 -1.89 -26.58 4.36
N ALA A 2 -1.63 -25.90 3.24
CA ALA A 2 -2.21 -26.23 1.92
C ALA A 2 -2.02 -27.69 1.54
N ASP A 3 -0.81 -28.25 1.60
CA ASP A 3 -0.51 -29.65 1.32
C ASP A 3 -1.35 -30.61 2.20
N ALA A 4 -1.50 -30.33 3.49
CA ALA A 4 -2.31 -31.16 4.39
C ALA A 4 -3.80 -31.16 3.99
N ILE A 5 -4.36 -30.01 3.61
CA ILE A 5 -5.74 -29.88 3.17
C ILE A 5 -5.96 -30.61 1.85
N LYS A 6 -5.03 -30.52 0.91
CA LYS A 6 -5.09 -31.26 -0.35
C LYS A 6 -5.02 -32.77 -0.13
N ARG A 7 -4.15 -33.25 0.78
CA ARG A 7 -4.10 -34.67 1.17
C ARG A 7 -5.37 -35.16 1.86
N ALA A 8 -6.13 -34.26 2.47
CA ALA A 8 -7.47 -34.53 3.01
C ALA A 8 -8.58 -34.50 1.93
N SER A 9 -8.20 -34.55 0.64
CA SER A 9 -9.12 -34.63 -0.51
C SER A 9 -9.98 -33.39 -0.73
N ALA A 10 -9.49 -32.19 -0.34
CA ALA A 10 -10.19 -30.96 -0.66
C ALA A 10 -10.32 -30.77 -2.17
N LYS A 11 -11.54 -30.49 -2.67
CA LYS A 11 -11.84 -30.27 -4.09
C LYS A 11 -11.15 -29.01 -4.62
N SER A 12 -11.16 -27.96 -3.83
CA SER A 12 -10.51 -26.69 -4.16
C SER A 12 -9.99 -26.03 -2.90
N LEU A 13 -8.96 -25.20 -3.07
CA LEU A 13 -8.34 -24.48 -1.95
C LEU A 13 -8.07 -23.03 -2.38
N THR A 14 -8.77 -22.11 -1.75
CA THR A 14 -8.53 -20.68 -1.87
C THR A 14 -7.77 -20.19 -0.64
N VAL A 15 -6.65 -19.52 -0.85
CA VAL A 15 -5.95 -18.83 0.23
C VAL A 15 -6.34 -17.36 0.26
N ILE A 16 -6.66 -16.87 1.45
CA ILE A 16 -6.89 -15.44 1.70
C ILE A 16 -5.68 -14.90 2.44
N MET A 17 -4.98 -13.97 1.81
CA MET A 17 -3.75 -13.34 2.32
C MET A 17 -3.96 -11.82 2.42
N PRO A 18 -4.46 -11.31 3.55
CA PRO A 18 -4.65 -9.86 3.72
C PRO A 18 -3.35 -9.08 3.52
N TYR A 19 -2.22 -9.70 3.81
CA TYR A 19 -0.89 -9.17 3.50
C TYR A 19 -0.10 -10.19 2.68
N TYR A 20 0.29 -9.79 1.47
CA TYR A 20 1.17 -10.59 0.61
C TYR A 20 2.63 -10.32 0.96
N GLY A 21 3.22 -11.21 1.76
CA GLY A 21 4.62 -11.09 2.19
C GLY A 21 5.58 -11.04 0.99
N TYR A 22 6.65 -10.26 1.12
CA TYR A 22 7.65 -9.98 0.07
C TYR A 22 7.13 -9.22 -1.16
N SER A 23 5.91 -8.69 -1.15
CA SER A 23 5.34 -7.92 -2.26
C SER A 23 6.20 -6.72 -2.69
N ARG A 24 6.99 -6.14 -1.77
CA ARG A 24 7.94 -5.04 -2.05
C ARG A 24 9.14 -5.47 -2.89
N GLN A 25 9.35 -6.78 -3.10
CA GLN A 25 10.42 -7.36 -3.95
C GLN A 25 9.82 -7.87 -5.26
N ASP A 26 9.06 -7.01 -5.95
CA ASP A 26 8.37 -7.25 -7.21
C ASP A 26 9.28 -7.08 -8.44
N ARG A 27 10.47 -6.51 -8.23
CA ARG A 27 11.47 -6.24 -9.27
C ARG A 27 12.88 -6.26 -8.71
N LYS A 28 13.87 -6.40 -9.59
CA LYS A 28 15.28 -6.24 -9.24
C LYS A 28 15.61 -4.75 -9.14
N SER A 29 16.04 -4.28 -7.99
CA SER A 29 16.59 -2.93 -7.81
C SER A 29 18.09 -2.86 -8.08
N LYS A 30 18.80 -4.00 -8.01
CA LYS A 30 20.23 -4.17 -8.31
C LYS A 30 20.46 -5.51 -9.03
N SER A 31 21.62 -5.66 -9.67
CA SER A 31 22.03 -6.95 -10.24
C SER A 31 22.10 -8.04 -9.17
N ARG A 32 21.84 -9.29 -9.56
CA ARG A 32 21.90 -10.50 -8.70
C ARG A 32 20.92 -10.52 -7.54
N GLN A 33 19.87 -9.70 -7.57
CA GLN A 33 18.77 -9.78 -6.59
C GLN A 33 17.67 -10.72 -7.08
N PRO A 34 16.96 -11.39 -6.17
CA PRO A 34 15.77 -12.17 -6.50
C PRO A 34 14.58 -11.23 -6.81
N ILE A 35 13.55 -11.80 -7.42
CA ILE A 35 12.18 -11.25 -7.44
C ILE A 35 11.37 -12.13 -6.49
N THR A 36 11.46 -11.85 -5.20
CA THR A 36 10.92 -12.74 -4.17
C THR A 36 9.39 -12.82 -4.23
N ALA A 37 8.71 -11.76 -4.66
CA ALA A 37 7.27 -11.79 -4.89
C ALA A 37 6.88 -12.89 -5.91
N LYS A 38 7.66 -13.06 -6.99
CA LYS A 38 7.44 -14.16 -7.96
C LYS A 38 7.75 -15.53 -7.35
N LEU A 39 8.86 -15.66 -6.62
CA LEU A 39 9.21 -16.91 -5.96
C LEU A 39 8.10 -17.38 -5.00
N ILE A 40 7.53 -16.47 -4.22
CA ILE A 40 6.43 -16.80 -3.30
C ILE A 40 5.17 -17.20 -4.06
N ALA A 41 4.86 -16.56 -5.18
CA ALA A 41 3.76 -16.95 -6.04
C ALA A 41 3.92 -18.41 -6.53
N ASP A 42 5.11 -18.78 -7.02
CA ASP A 42 5.42 -20.13 -7.46
C ASP A 42 5.28 -21.15 -6.32
N LEU A 43 5.76 -20.83 -5.11
CA LEU A 43 5.65 -21.71 -3.95
C LEU A 43 4.18 -21.91 -3.51
N ILE A 44 3.35 -20.88 -3.60
CA ILE A 44 1.92 -20.95 -3.33
C ILE A 44 1.26 -21.92 -4.33
N GLU A 45 1.53 -21.78 -5.62
CA GLU A 45 0.98 -22.65 -6.66
C GLU A 45 1.42 -24.11 -6.48
N VAL A 46 2.72 -24.35 -6.27
CA VAL A 46 3.28 -25.69 -6.06
C VAL A 46 2.68 -26.36 -4.81
N SER A 47 2.27 -25.59 -3.81
CA SER A 47 1.60 -26.12 -2.62
C SER A 47 0.17 -26.64 -2.86
N GLY A 48 -0.36 -26.48 -4.08
CA GLY A 48 -1.67 -26.98 -4.49
C GLY A 48 -2.83 -26.01 -4.22
N ILE A 49 -2.54 -24.72 -4.07
CA ILE A 49 -3.56 -23.68 -3.97
C ILE A 49 -4.13 -23.41 -5.36
N ASP A 50 -5.46 -23.31 -5.45
CA ASP A 50 -6.17 -23.13 -6.72
C ASP A 50 -6.53 -21.67 -6.98
N ARG A 51 -6.58 -20.81 -5.94
CA ARG A 51 -6.91 -19.39 -6.04
C ARG A 51 -6.30 -18.61 -4.89
N VAL A 52 -5.93 -17.36 -5.15
CA VAL A 52 -5.43 -16.42 -4.15
C VAL A 52 -6.37 -15.23 -4.05
N ILE A 53 -6.60 -14.75 -2.84
CA ILE A 53 -7.25 -13.46 -2.54
C ILE A 53 -6.26 -12.65 -1.72
N SER A 54 -5.97 -11.43 -2.14
CA SER A 54 -5.10 -10.50 -1.39
C SER A 54 -5.74 -9.12 -1.28
N ILE A 55 -5.26 -8.35 -0.33
CA ILE A 55 -5.68 -6.96 -0.13
C ILE A 55 -4.46 -6.08 -0.37
N ASP A 56 -4.63 -5.01 -1.16
CA ASP A 56 -3.62 -3.98 -1.43
C ASP A 56 -2.22 -4.53 -1.77
N LEU A 57 -2.12 -5.30 -2.85
CA LEU A 57 -0.81 -5.66 -3.37
C LEU A 57 0.05 -4.41 -3.56
N HIS A 58 1.31 -4.47 -3.12
CA HIS A 58 2.25 -3.35 -3.22
C HIS A 58 2.34 -2.78 -4.65
N ALA A 59 2.24 -3.65 -5.65
CA ALA A 59 2.21 -3.29 -7.05
C ALA A 59 1.21 -4.19 -7.80
N ALA A 60 0.34 -3.60 -8.59
CA ALA A 60 -0.74 -4.31 -9.29
C ALA A 60 -0.21 -5.40 -10.25
N GLN A 61 0.97 -5.22 -10.83
CA GLN A 61 1.60 -6.19 -11.72
C GLN A 61 1.97 -7.52 -11.05
N ILE A 62 1.99 -7.60 -9.71
CA ILE A 62 2.20 -8.86 -8.98
C ILE A 62 1.13 -9.89 -9.33
N GLN A 63 -0.07 -9.45 -9.72
CA GLN A 63 -1.11 -10.35 -10.21
C GLN A 63 -0.63 -11.18 -11.41
N GLY A 64 0.22 -10.64 -12.26
CA GLY A 64 0.83 -11.34 -13.39
C GLY A 64 1.92 -12.35 -13.00
N PHE A 65 2.29 -12.47 -11.72
CA PHE A 65 3.23 -13.48 -11.25
C PHE A 65 2.59 -14.85 -10.99
N PHE A 66 1.26 -14.87 -10.88
CA PHE A 66 0.47 -16.08 -10.66
C PHE A 66 -0.03 -16.65 -11.98
N ASN A 67 0.02 -17.98 -12.10
CA ASN A 67 -0.63 -18.74 -13.19
C ASN A 67 -2.03 -19.24 -12.76
N ILE A 68 -2.38 -19.09 -11.49
CA ILE A 68 -3.71 -19.34 -10.93
C ILE A 68 -4.45 -18.01 -10.73
N PRO A 69 -5.79 -18.02 -10.63
CA PRO A 69 -6.55 -16.81 -10.38
C PRO A 69 -6.12 -16.13 -9.08
N ILE A 70 -5.91 -14.82 -9.15
CA ILE A 70 -5.68 -13.97 -8.00
C ILE A 70 -6.62 -12.76 -8.04
N ASP A 71 -7.30 -12.49 -6.93
CA ASP A 71 -8.10 -11.30 -6.72
C ASP A 71 -7.36 -10.35 -5.79
N ASN A 72 -7.16 -9.13 -6.24
CA ASN A 72 -6.59 -8.06 -5.43
C ASN A 72 -7.69 -7.05 -5.07
N PHE A 73 -8.08 -7.00 -3.81
CA PHE A 73 -9.10 -6.08 -3.31
C PHE A 73 -8.45 -4.82 -2.73
N PRO A 74 -8.67 -3.64 -3.31
CA PRO A 74 -8.17 -2.40 -2.72
C PRO A 74 -8.97 -2.04 -1.46
N ALA A 75 -8.29 -1.76 -0.35
CA ALA A 75 -8.90 -1.33 0.90
C ALA A 75 -9.30 0.17 0.89
N SER A 76 -8.97 0.90 -0.16
CA SER A 76 -9.15 2.36 -0.24
C SER A 76 -10.55 2.84 0.11
N SER A 77 -11.60 2.16 -0.37
CA SER A 77 -12.99 2.52 -0.05
C SER A 77 -13.30 2.28 1.43
N LEU A 78 -12.89 1.14 1.98
CA LEU A 78 -13.08 0.79 3.38
C LEU A 78 -12.36 1.78 4.31
N LEU A 79 -11.12 2.15 3.97
CA LEU A 79 -10.35 3.14 4.71
C LEU A 79 -11.04 4.51 4.69
N ALA A 80 -11.51 4.96 3.51
CA ALA A 80 -12.23 6.21 3.37
C ALA A 80 -13.54 6.23 4.18
N GLU A 81 -14.35 5.17 4.08
CA GLU A 81 -15.59 5.03 4.85
C GLU A 81 -15.33 5.00 6.35
N THR A 82 -14.28 4.31 6.79
CA THR A 82 -13.88 4.27 8.21
C THR A 82 -13.51 5.68 8.69
N PHE A 83 -12.78 6.45 7.88
CA PHE A 83 -12.43 7.82 8.20
C PHE A 83 -13.68 8.71 8.31
N ILE A 84 -14.58 8.65 7.33
CA ILE A 84 -15.85 9.41 7.32
C ILE A 84 -16.69 9.14 8.57
N ASN A 85 -16.75 7.87 8.99
CA ASN A 85 -17.56 7.47 10.14
C ASN A 85 -16.92 7.79 11.50
N THR A 86 -15.62 8.10 11.54
CA THR A 86 -14.86 8.25 12.79
C THR A 86 -14.44 9.69 13.04
N TYR A 87 -14.15 10.45 11.98
CA TYR A 87 -13.54 11.78 12.07
C TYR A 87 -14.32 12.82 11.27
N ASP A 88 -14.14 14.07 11.64
CA ASP A 88 -14.65 15.20 10.87
C ASP A 88 -13.86 15.34 9.56
N THR A 89 -14.58 15.24 8.44
CA THR A 89 -14.04 15.32 7.08
C THR A 89 -13.98 16.76 6.53
N SER A 90 -14.30 17.76 7.32
CA SER A 90 -14.16 19.15 6.89
C SER A 90 -12.68 19.51 6.71
N ASN A 91 -12.37 20.19 5.60
CA ASN A 91 -11.04 20.71 5.29
C ASN A 91 -9.91 19.65 5.33
N VAL A 92 -10.15 18.49 4.72
CA VAL A 92 -9.18 17.40 4.59
C VAL A 92 -8.43 17.46 3.27
N VAL A 93 -7.20 16.97 3.26
CA VAL A 93 -6.39 16.68 2.07
C VAL A 93 -5.82 15.26 2.18
N VAL A 94 -5.97 14.47 1.12
CA VAL A 94 -5.34 13.14 1.07
C VAL A 94 -3.92 13.27 0.57
N VAL A 95 -2.99 12.58 1.20
CA VAL A 95 -1.56 12.71 0.90
C VAL A 95 -0.97 11.36 0.53
N SER A 96 -0.35 11.29 -0.65
CA SER A 96 0.50 10.17 -1.00
C SER A 96 1.88 10.34 -0.38
N PRO A 97 2.40 9.36 0.38
CA PRO A 97 3.72 9.46 0.99
C PRO A 97 4.87 9.40 -0.01
N ASP A 98 4.62 9.03 -1.26
CA ASP A 98 5.57 9.04 -2.39
C ASP A 98 4.84 8.94 -3.74
N HIS A 99 5.57 8.95 -4.84
CA HIS A 99 5.00 8.84 -6.19
C HIS A 99 4.35 7.46 -6.47
N GLY A 100 4.80 6.39 -5.82
CA GLY A 100 4.27 5.03 -6.01
C GLY A 100 2.86 4.86 -5.47
N GLY A 101 2.52 5.54 -4.38
CA GLY A 101 1.22 5.47 -3.70
C GLY A 101 0.13 6.37 -4.29
N VAL A 102 0.43 7.20 -5.31
CA VAL A 102 -0.51 8.22 -5.82
C VAL A 102 -1.84 7.63 -6.27
N THR A 103 -1.85 6.49 -6.93
CA THR A 103 -3.09 5.85 -7.39
C THR A 103 -3.98 5.46 -6.21
N ARG A 104 -3.40 4.88 -5.16
CA ARG A 104 -4.12 4.50 -3.94
C ARG A 104 -4.68 5.74 -3.21
N ALA A 105 -3.85 6.74 -3.00
CA ALA A 105 -4.27 8.00 -2.39
C ALA A 105 -5.38 8.69 -3.19
N ARG A 106 -5.33 8.64 -4.54
CA ARG A 106 -6.37 9.17 -5.41
C ARG A 106 -7.72 8.48 -5.22
N MET A 107 -7.72 7.15 -5.04
CA MET A 107 -8.97 6.41 -4.77
C MET A 107 -9.63 6.91 -3.49
N VAL A 108 -8.87 7.06 -2.40
CA VAL A 108 -9.37 7.60 -1.13
C VAL A 108 -9.84 9.05 -1.28
N ALA A 109 -9.05 9.90 -1.96
CA ALA A 109 -9.40 11.29 -2.22
C ALA A 109 -10.75 11.43 -2.98
N ASN A 110 -10.99 10.57 -3.97
CA ASN A 110 -12.24 10.56 -4.72
C ASN A 110 -13.45 10.20 -3.84
N VAL A 111 -13.31 9.23 -2.93
CA VAL A 111 -14.40 8.85 -2.00
C VAL A 111 -14.68 9.97 -1.01
N LEU A 112 -13.63 10.65 -0.51
CA LEU A 112 -13.75 11.77 0.43
C LEU A 112 -14.17 13.09 -0.23
N GLY A 113 -14.11 13.19 -1.57
CA GLY A 113 -14.27 14.46 -2.27
C GLY A 113 -13.16 15.47 -1.95
N ALA A 114 -11.98 14.99 -1.56
CA ALA A 114 -10.87 15.79 -1.04
C ALA A 114 -9.79 16.04 -2.11
N PRO A 115 -9.02 17.15 -2.00
CA PRO A 115 -7.83 17.36 -2.81
C PRO A 115 -6.74 16.32 -2.49
N LEU A 116 -5.78 16.19 -3.40
CA LEU A 116 -4.64 15.29 -3.28
C LEU A 116 -3.34 16.10 -3.24
N ALA A 117 -2.47 15.73 -2.28
CA ALA A 117 -1.09 16.19 -2.24
C ALA A 117 -0.13 14.99 -2.31
N ILE A 118 1.13 15.25 -2.65
CA ILE A 118 2.16 14.22 -2.82
C ILE A 118 3.43 14.70 -2.10
N ILE A 119 4.03 13.83 -1.30
CA ILE A 119 5.35 14.07 -0.75
C ILE A 119 6.40 13.62 -1.78
N ASP A 120 7.11 14.57 -2.36
CA ASP A 120 8.23 14.26 -3.25
C ASP A 120 9.49 13.98 -2.43
N LYS A 121 9.99 12.76 -2.54
CA LYS A 121 11.20 12.28 -1.84
C LYS A 121 12.31 12.07 -2.83
N ARG A 122 13.42 12.75 -2.65
CA ARG A 122 14.67 12.35 -3.28
C ARG A 122 15.50 11.50 -2.33
N ARG A 123 16.15 10.48 -2.88
CA ARG A 123 17.10 9.64 -2.16
C ARG A 123 18.50 9.91 -2.69
N PRO A 124 19.21 10.93 -2.16
CA PRO A 124 20.54 11.26 -2.63
C PRO A 124 21.57 10.15 -2.33
N LYS A 125 21.28 9.32 -1.30
CA LYS A 125 22.09 8.15 -0.90
C LYS A 125 21.18 6.99 -0.46
N PRO A 126 21.64 5.72 -0.54
CA PRO A 126 20.92 4.60 0.05
C PRO A 126 20.65 4.84 1.54
N ASN A 127 19.41 4.59 1.96
CA ASN A 127 18.90 4.74 3.34
C ASN A 127 18.80 6.17 3.89
N VAL A 128 19.03 7.21 3.08
CA VAL A 128 18.74 8.60 3.43
C VAL A 128 17.61 9.08 2.53
N ALA A 129 16.43 9.28 3.12
CA ALA A 129 15.30 9.91 2.43
C ALA A 129 15.21 11.36 2.92
N GLU A 130 15.44 12.31 2.04
CA GLU A 130 15.15 13.71 2.29
C GLU A 130 13.83 14.06 1.63
N ILE A 131 12.91 14.62 2.39
CA ILE A 131 11.68 15.21 1.86
C ILE A 131 12.09 16.55 1.26
N GLN A 132 11.94 16.68 -0.05
CA GLN A 132 12.36 17.91 -0.75
C GLN A 132 11.21 18.87 -1.00
N ASN A 133 10.00 18.33 -1.20
CA ASN A 133 8.85 19.19 -1.54
C ASN A 133 7.54 18.48 -1.25
N ILE A 134 6.49 19.25 -1.03
CA ILE A 134 5.11 18.80 -1.01
C ILE A 134 4.42 19.42 -2.21
N ILE A 135 3.91 18.59 -3.11
CA ILE A 135 3.16 19.00 -4.29
C ILE A 135 1.68 19.02 -3.90
N GLY A 136 1.04 20.15 -4.00
CA GLY A 136 -0.33 20.40 -3.53
C GLY A 136 -0.36 21.28 -2.30
N ASP A 137 -1.56 21.76 -1.94
CA ASP A 137 -1.75 22.61 -0.78
C ASP A 137 -2.18 21.75 0.43
N VAL A 138 -1.53 21.99 1.57
CA VAL A 138 -1.81 21.31 2.84
C VAL A 138 -1.99 22.29 3.99
N LYS A 139 -1.76 23.60 3.73
CA LYS A 139 -1.78 24.62 4.78
C LYS A 139 -3.17 24.82 5.36
N GLY A 140 -3.27 24.70 6.67
CA GLY A 140 -4.53 24.82 7.41
C GLY A 140 -5.48 23.64 7.24
N MET A 141 -5.05 22.54 6.60
CA MET A 141 -5.87 21.34 6.32
C MET A 141 -5.48 20.18 7.24
N LYS A 142 -6.41 19.25 7.42
CA LYS A 142 -6.15 17.94 8.04
C LYS A 142 -5.60 17.02 6.95
N ALA A 143 -4.38 16.53 7.11
CA ALA A 143 -3.72 15.68 6.12
C ALA A 143 -3.94 14.19 6.44
N ILE A 144 -4.36 13.40 5.45
CA ILE A 144 -4.58 11.96 5.57
C ILE A 144 -3.58 11.24 4.68
N MET A 145 -2.54 10.68 5.27
CA MET A 145 -1.54 9.88 4.54
C MET A 145 -2.05 8.47 4.29
N ILE A 146 -1.95 8.00 3.04
CA ILE A 146 -2.40 6.66 2.63
C ILE A 146 -1.23 5.86 2.07
N ASP A 147 -0.97 4.68 2.65
CA ASP A 147 0.05 3.76 2.16
C ASP A 147 -0.54 2.35 1.99
N ASP A 148 0.23 1.38 1.49
CA ASP A 148 -0.17 -0.03 1.41
C ASP A 148 0.17 -0.80 2.70
N MET A 149 1.13 -0.30 3.46
CA MET A 149 1.53 -0.91 4.72
C MET A 149 2.26 0.07 5.63
N ILE A 150 2.14 -0.15 6.92
CA ILE A 150 2.94 0.51 7.96
C ILE A 150 3.89 -0.53 8.54
N ASP A 151 5.17 -0.45 8.18
CA ASP A 151 6.24 -1.33 8.69
C ASP A 151 6.94 -0.64 9.87
N THR A 152 8.10 -0.02 9.66
CA THR A 152 8.82 0.70 10.71
C THR A 152 8.27 2.09 11.00
N ALA A 153 7.29 2.53 10.25
CA ALA A 153 6.70 3.86 10.26
C ALA A 153 7.64 5.05 9.99
N ARG A 154 8.94 4.83 9.77
CA ARG A 154 9.92 5.92 9.56
C ARG A 154 9.50 6.87 8.46
N THR A 155 9.03 6.33 7.34
CA THR A 155 8.54 7.10 6.19
C THR A 155 7.32 7.96 6.55
N LEU A 156 6.37 7.36 7.27
CA LEU A 156 5.15 8.06 7.69
C LEU A 156 5.45 9.13 8.73
N CYS A 157 6.29 8.82 9.74
CA CYS A 157 6.67 9.82 10.76
C CYS A 157 7.39 11.03 10.15
N ALA A 158 8.36 10.78 9.25
CA ALA A 158 9.05 11.88 8.56
C ALA A 158 8.09 12.68 7.66
N GLY A 159 7.17 11.99 6.97
CA GLY A 159 6.13 12.63 6.16
C GLY A 159 5.17 13.46 7.01
N ALA A 160 4.72 12.93 8.14
CA ALA A 160 3.84 13.65 9.06
C ALA A 160 4.49 14.93 9.59
N GLN A 161 5.77 14.86 10.00
CA GLN A 161 6.50 16.05 10.43
C GLN A 161 6.58 17.10 9.33
N ALA A 162 6.91 16.70 8.10
CA ALA A 162 6.99 17.63 6.98
C ALA A 162 5.63 18.27 6.64
N LEU A 163 4.52 17.55 6.78
CA LEU A 163 3.19 18.09 6.60
C LEU A 163 2.83 19.13 7.67
N ILE A 164 3.17 18.86 8.94
CA ILE A 164 3.01 19.83 10.03
C ILE A 164 3.88 21.07 9.78
N ASP A 165 5.15 20.89 9.39
CA ASP A 165 6.05 22.00 9.08
C ASP A 165 5.56 22.85 7.89
N ALA A 166 4.82 22.23 6.94
CA ALA A 166 4.16 22.90 5.83
C ALA A 166 2.82 23.56 6.21
N GLY A 167 2.40 23.44 7.46
CA GLY A 167 1.22 24.13 8.01
C GLY A 167 -0.06 23.29 8.02
N ALA A 168 0.01 21.97 7.89
CA ALA A 168 -1.13 21.09 8.17
C ALA A 168 -1.51 21.19 9.67
N THR A 169 -2.81 21.16 9.96
CA THR A 169 -3.31 21.30 11.34
C THR A 169 -3.24 19.98 12.10
N GLU A 170 -3.48 18.89 11.41
CA GLU A 170 -3.48 17.53 11.94
C GLU A 170 -2.97 16.57 10.86
N VAL A 171 -2.40 15.45 11.27
CA VAL A 171 -1.95 14.39 10.33
C VAL A 171 -2.45 13.04 10.81
N TYR A 172 -3.14 12.35 9.94
CA TYR A 172 -3.60 10.97 10.09
C TYR A 172 -2.82 10.07 9.13
N ALA A 173 -2.68 8.79 9.46
CA ALA A 173 -2.09 7.78 8.59
C ALA A 173 -2.97 6.53 8.58
N MET A 174 -3.24 6.00 7.37
CA MET A 174 -4.01 4.78 7.16
C MET A 174 -3.27 3.86 6.18
N ALA A 175 -3.34 2.55 6.42
CA ALA A 175 -2.79 1.51 5.56
C ALA A 175 -3.61 0.22 5.68
#